data_5bc592092d59a7bb0118e03cb7ecd509
#
_entry.id   5bc592092d59a7bb0118e03cb7ecd509
#
_cell.length_a   1.000
_cell.length_b   1.000
_cell.length_c   1.000
_cell.angle_alpha   90.00
_cell.angle_beta   90.00
_cell.angle_gamma   90.00
#
_symmetry.space_group_name_H-M   'P 1'
#
loop_
_entity.id
_entity.type
_entity.pdbx_description
1 polymer ?
#
loop_
_entity_poly.entity_id
_entity_poly.type
_entity_poly.pdbx_seq_one_letter_code
_entity_poly.pdbx_strand_id
1 'polypeptide(L)'
;MSDRPQEVRKPLVLANFRPLFKTERPRREPWRLRREGMSEMHLARIRQLRCTIPGCMRTDIEAHHLKAGPARRERGLYLKATDRWAVPLCGFLHHNELEGLGSRAEPAYFDDVGIEAYHLAVAYWNKSYRCKDDERALDDMRAIQELYHRQAPLILWQRAQKVRRP
;
A
#
# COMPACT_ATOMS: atom_id res chain seq x y z
N MET A 1 48.45 -21.17 -3.61
CA MET A 1 47.36 -20.23 -3.91
C MET A 1 46.07 -20.95 -3.52
N SER A 2 45.49 -20.54 -2.38
CA SER A 2 44.34 -21.26 -1.79
C SER A 2 43.09 -20.43 -2.08
N ASP A 3 42.28 -20.93 -3.04
CA ASP A 3 40.94 -20.40 -3.32
C ASP A 3 39.99 -20.83 -2.20
N ARG A 4 39.64 -19.87 -1.33
CA ARG A 4 38.52 -20.07 -0.40
C ARG A 4 37.21 -19.73 -1.11
N PRO A 5 36.23 -20.63 -1.15
CA PRO A 5 34.93 -20.30 -1.70
C PRO A 5 34.27 -19.18 -0.87
N GLN A 6 33.79 -18.14 -1.55
CA GLN A 6 33.00 -17.08 -0.94
C GLN A 6 31.70 -17.67 -0.35
N GLU A 7 31.57 -17.55 0.94
CA GLU A 7 30.36 -17.91 1.68
C GLU A 7 29.20 -17.00 1.24
N VAL A 8 28.29 -17.53 0.44
CA VAL A 8 27.07 -16.83 0.05
C VAL A 8 26.23 -16.63 1.29
N ARG A 9 26.22 -15.41 1.83
CA ARG A 9 25.39 -15.04 2.98
C ARG A 9 23.94 -15.32 2.62
N LYS A 10 23.32 -16.29 3.29
CA LYS A 10 21.89 -16.57 3.19
C LYS A 10 21.11 -15.29 3.51
N PRO A 11 20.15 -14.88 2.68
CA PRO A 11 19.32 -13.72 3.00
C PRO A 11 18.61 -13.98 4.34
N LEU A 12 18.59 -12.95 5.20
CA LEU A 12 17.82 -12.95 6.44
C LEU A 12 16.36 -13.24 6.09
N VAL A 13 15.94 -14.48 6.31
CA VAL A 13 14.55 -14.88 6.19
C VAL A 13 13.82 -14.20 7.34
N LEU A 14 13.08 -13.15 7.07
CA LEU A 14 12.09 -12.58 7.99
C LEU A 14 10.94 -13.60 8.14
N ALA A 15 11.23 -14.67 8.89
CA ALA A 15 10.34 -15.81 9.09
C ALA A 15 9.09 -15.47 9.92
N ASN A 16 8.96 -14.24 10.45
CA ASN A 16 7.86 -13.81 11.29
C ASN A 16 7.45 -12.37 10.99
N PHE A 17 7.06 -12.09 9.74
CA PHE A 17 6.29 -10.89 9.49
C PHE A 17 4.89 -11.13 10.08
N ARG A 18 4.73 -10.94 11.39
CA ARG A 18 3.41 -10.70 11.96
C ARG A 18 2.97 -9.34 11.47
N PRO A 19 1.80 -9.23 10.81
CA PRO A 19 1.29 -7.92 10.47
C PRO A 19 1.26 -7.09 11.76
N LEU A 20 1.93 -5.94 11.74
CA LEU A 20 2.09 -5.02 12.88
C LEU A 20 0.75 -4.52 13.44
N PHE A 21 -0.35 -4.91 12.82
CA PHE A 21 -1.69 -4.46 13.19
C PHE A 21 -2.63 -5.67 13.22
N LYS A 22 -3.13 -6.01 14.41
CA LYS A 22 -4.35 -6.80 14.53
C LYS A 22 -5.46 -6.00 13.89
N THR A 23 -5.96 -6.45 12.75
CA THR A 23 -7.17 -5.89 12.15
C THR A 23 -8.34 -6.31 13.03
N GLU A 24 -8.60 -5.57 14.10
CA GLU A 24 -9.83 -5.72 14.84
C GLU A 24 -10.99 -5.43 13.88
N ARG A 25 -11.92 -6.37 13.77
CA ARG A 25 -13.12 -6.18 12.95
C ARG A 25 -13.90 -4.99 13.53
N PRO A 26 -14.07 -3.89 12.81
CA PRO A 26 -14.83 -2.77 13.32
C PRO A 26 -16.29 -3.23 13.54
N ARG A 27 -16.80 -3.06 14.77
CA ARG A 27 -18.22 -3.18 15.07
C ARG A 27 -18.98 -2.20 14.17
N ARG A 28 -20.10 -2.68 13.62
CA ARG A 28 -20.94 -1.97 12.66
C ARG A 28 -21.50 -0.67 13.25
N GLU A 29 -20.89 0.44 12.95
CA GLU A 29 -21.50 1.78 12.95
C GLU A 29 -21.12 2.50 11.65
N PRO A 30 -21.84 2.25 10.55
CA PRO A 30 -21.39 2.64 9.21
C PRO A 30 -21.19 4.16 9.03
N TRP A 31 -22.02 4.98 9.67
CA TRP A 31 -22.01 6.43 9.45
C TRP A 31 -20.95 7.19 10.28
N ARG A 32 -20.64 6.74 11.53
CA ARG A 32 -19.57 7.32 12.35
C ARG A 32 -18.20 6.98 11.79
N LEU A 33 -17.98 5.71 11.44
CA LEU A 33 -16.74 5.25 10.80
C LEU A 33 -16.46 6.00 9.51
N ARG A 34 -17.50 6.38 8.76
CA ARG A 34 -17.36 7.13 7.52
C ARG A 34 -16.89 8.56 7.74
N ARG A 35 -17.40 9.29 8.74
CA ARG A 35 -16.92 10.65 9.08
C ARG A 35 -15.49 10.61 9.62
N GLU A 36 -15.16 9.62 10.45
CA GLU A 36 -13.82 9.43 10.99
C GLU A 36 -12.81 8.98 9.93
N GLY A 37 -13.27 8.37 8.85
CA GLY A 37 -12.44 7.92 7.74
C GLY A 37 -12.28 8.93 6.59
N MET A 38 -12.80 10.16 6.71
CA MET A 38 -12.67 11.22 5.71
C MET A 38 -11.70 12.29 6.19
N SER A 39 -10.70 12.63 5.39
CA SER A 39 -9.69 13.62 5.73
C SER A 39 -9.03 14.23 4.50
N GLU A 40 -9.46 15.44 4.13
CA GLU A 40 -8.84 16.20 3.03
C GLU A 40 -7.33 16.42 3.26
N MET A 41 -6.91 16.62 4.51
CA MET A 41 -5.50 16.75 4.85
C MET A 41 -4.73 15.47 4.54
N HIS A 42 -5.30 14.29 4.83
CA HIS A 42 -4.69 13.03 4.47
C HIS A 42 -4.56 12.87 2.96
N LEU A 43 -5.60 13.17 2.20
CA LEU A 43 -5.58 13.11 0.74
C LEU A 43 -4.56 14.10 0.13
N ALA A 44 -4.45 15.30 0.72
CA ALA A 44 -3.45 16.27 0.31
C ALA A 44 -2.02 15.75 0.51
N ARG A 45 -1.76 15.06 1.61
CA ARG A 45 -0.47 14.40 1.88
C ARG A 45 -0.21 13.23 0.92
N ILE A 46 -1.21 12.40 0.66
CA ILE A 46 -1.10 11.30 -0.33
C ILE A 46 -0.63 11.84 -1.70
N ARG A 47 -1.17 12.96 -2.15
CA ARG A 47 -0.79 13.58 -3.44
C ARG A 47 0.64 14.12 -3.47
N GLN A 48 1.30 14.26 -2.34
CA GLN A 48 2.70 14.69 -2.22
C GLN A 48 3.70 13.52 -2.15
N LEU A 49 3.22 12.30 -2.17
CA LEU A 49 4.08 11.11 -2.23
C LEU A 49 4.41 10.75 -3.68
N ARG A 50 5.29 9.79 -3.86
CA ARG A 50 5.55 9.18 -5.17
C ARG A 50 4.46 8.14 -5.51
N CYS A 51 4.37 7.74 -6.76
CA CYS A 51 3.50 6.64 -7.15
C CYS A 51 3.81 5.37 -6.35
N THR A 52 2.76 4.64 -5.96
CA THR A 52 2.89 3.36 -5.22
C THR A 52 3.60 2.29 -6.03
N ILE A 53 3.56 2.37 -7.37
CA ILE A 53 4.20 1.38 -8.23
C ILE A 53 5.72 1.58 -8.22
N PRO A 54 6.50 0.55 -7.82
CA PRO A 54 7.96 0.66 -7.77
C PRO A 54 8.58 1.02 -9.12
N GLY A 55 9.56 1.92 -9.11
CA GLY A 55 10.22 2.38 -10.34
C GLY A 55 9.46 3.44 -11.13
N CYS A 56 8.22 3.78 -10.77
CA CYS A 56 7.50 4.87 -11.41
C CYS A 56 8.06 6.23 -10.97
N MET A 57 8.50 7.04 -11.95
CA MET A 57 9.11 8.36 -11.73
C MET A 57 8.16 9.54 -12.04
N ARG A 58 6.88 9.25 -12.28
CA ARG A 58 5.88 10.28 -12.59
C ARG A 58 5.53 11.12 -11.38
N THR A 59 5.18 12.38 -11.63
CA THR A 59 4.88 13.38 -10.59
C THR A 59 3.41 13.81 -10.54
N ASP A 60 2.60 13.38 -11.52
CA ASP A 60 1.16 13.62 -11.60
C ASP A 60 0.39 12.69 -10.64
N ILE A 61 0.54 12.89 -9.34
CA ILE A 61 0.03 11.96 -8.33
C ILE A 61 -1.41 12.30 -7.91
N GLU A 62 -2.26 11.27 -7.95
CA GLU A 62 -3.63 11.29 -7.46
C GLU A 62 -3.81 10.36 -6.26
N ALA A 63 -4.77 10.68 -5.41
CA ALA A 63 -5.16 9.82 -4.32
C ALA A 63 -6.19 8.80 -4.82
N HIS A 64 -5.72 7.57 -5.11
CA HIS A 64 -6.57 6.47 -5.53
C HIS A 64 -7.19 5.77 -4.32
N HIS A 65 -8.52 5.70 -4.27
CA HIS A 65 -9.23 4.93 -3.24
C HIS A 65 -9.34 3.46 -3.65
N LEU A 66 -8.73 2.59 -2.86
CA LEU A 66 -8.85 1.15 -3.04
C LEU A 66 -10.31 0.70 -2.97
N LYS A 67 -10.72 -0.17 -3.88
CA LYS A 67 -12.12 -0.55 -4.10
C LYS A 67 -12.43 -2.00 -3.73
N ALA A 68 -11.41 -2.84 -3.61
CA ALA A 68 -11.52 -4.25 -3.32
C ALA A 68 -11.12 -4.59 -1.88
N GLY A 69 -11.01 -5.85 -1.54
CA GLY A 69 -10.53 -6.34 -0.25
C GLY A 69 -11.25 -5.73 0.96
N PRO A 70 -10.50 -5.29 1.99
CA PRO A 70 -11.06 -4.65 3.18
C PRO A 70 -11.81 -3.36 2.87
N ALA A 71 -11.36 -2.56 1.91
CA ALA A 71 -11.99 -1.30 1.52
C ALA A 71 -13.43 -1.49 1.02
N ARG A 72 -13.69 -2.59 0.32
CA ARG A 72 -15.03 -2.94 -0.16
C ARG A 72 -16.05 -3.11 0.97
N ARG A 73 -15.62 -3.57 2.14
CA ARG A 73 -16.50 -3.81 3.29
C ARG A 73 -16.96 -2.51 3.95
N GLU A 74 -16.20 -1.44 3.82
CA GLU A 74 -16.50 -0.12 4.41
C GLU A 74 -17.31 0.76 3.47
N ARG A 75 -17.29 0.49 2.16
CA ARG A 75 -18.11 1.25 1.21
C ARG A 75 -19.52 0.68 1.13
N GLY A 76 -20.51 1.57 1.22
CA GLY A 76 -21.89 1.23 0.87
C GLY A 76 -22.08 1.10 -0.64
N LEU A 77 -23.26 0.68 -1.06
CA LEU A 77 -23.65 0.63 -2.48
C LEU A 77 -23.45 2.03 -3.09
N TYR A 78 -22.65 2.13 -4.19
CA TYR A 78 -22.35 3.38 -4.92
C TYR A 78 -21.51 4.42 -4.16
N LEU A 79 -20.94 4.08 -3.00
CA LEU A 79 -20.10 5.02 -2.25
C LEU A 79 -18.61 4.70 -2.45
N LYS A 80 -17.76 5.76 -2.45
CA LYS A 80 -16.30 5.60 -2.37
C LYS A 80 -15.92 4.97 -1.02
N ALA A 81 -14.84 4.22 -0.98
CA ALA A 81 -14.21 3.82 0.28
C ALA A 81 -13.79 5.06 1.09
N THR A 82 -13.58 4.91 2.38
CA THR A 82 -13.06 6.00 3.21
C THR A 82 -11.63 6.35 2.81
N ASP A 83 -11.18 7.58 3.11
CA ASP A 83 -9.86 8.09 2.71
C ASP A 83 -8.70 7.29 3.33
N ARG A 84 -8.96 6.54 4.42
CA ARG A 84 -7.97 5.62 5.00
C ARG A 84 -7.50 4.55 4.01
N TRP A 85 -8.24 4.31 2.95
CA TRP A 85 -7.89 3.34 1.91
C TRP A 85 -7.28 4.01 0.67
N ALA A 86 -6.79 5.24 0.81
CA ALA A 86 -6.15 5.95 -0.28
C ALA A 86 -4.66 5.59 -0.39
N VAL A 87 -4.20 5.42 -1.64
CA VAL A 87 -2.79 5.24 -2.01
C VAL A 87 -2.43 6.20 -3.14
N PRO A 88 -1.17 6.67 -3.23
CA PRO A 88 -0.73 7.54 -4.32
C PRO A 88 -0.52 6.74 -5.61
N LEU A 89 -1.22 7.10 -6.68
CA LEU A 89 -0.97 6.59 -8.04
C LEU A 89 -0.79 7.74 -9.00
N CYS A 90 0.07 7.59 -10.01
CA CYS A 90 0.15 8.59 -11.06
C CYS A 90 -1.13 8.56 -11.90
N GLY A 91 -1.74 9.74 -12.10
CA GLY A 91 -3.06 9.88 -12.69
C GLY A 91 -3.11 9.40 -14.14
N PHE A 92 -2.11 9.78 -14.93
CA PHE A 92 -2.10 9.49 -16.36
C PHE A 92 -1.93 7.99 -16.70
N LEU A 93 -1.18 7.23 -15.90
CA LEU A 93 -0.87 5.83 -16.21
C LEU A 93 -1.56 4.88 -15.24
N HIS A 94 -1.02 4.71 -14.04
CA HIS A 94 -1.42 3.61 -13.16
C HIS A 94 -2.82 3.81 -12.55
N HIS A 95 -3.24 5.05 -12.30
CA HIS A 95 -4.61 5.32 -11.85
C HIS A 95 -5.64 4.99 -12.93
N ASN A 96 -5.40 5.48 -14.17
CA ASN A 96 -6.31 5.22 -15.29
C ASN A 96 -6.34 3.75 -15.70
N GLU A 97 -5.17 3.09 -15.69
CA GLU A 97 -5.08 1.65 -15.96
C GLU A 97 -5.92 0.86 -14.96
N LEU A 98 -5.75 1.12 -13.68
CA LEU A 98 -6.48 0.41 -12.63
C LEU A 98 -7.98 0.70 -12.62
N GLU A 99 -8.38 1.95 -12.94
CA GLU A 99 -9.80 2.29 -13.14
C GLU A 99 -10.40 1.51 -14.31
N GLY A 100 -9.69 1.35 -15.40
CA GLY A 100 -10.11 0.58 -16.57
C GLY A 100 -10.24 -0.92 -16.30
N LEU A 101 -9.34 -1.50 -15.49
CA LEU A 101 -9.40 -2.91 -15.09
C LEU A 101 -10.54 -3.21 -14.10
N GLY A 102 -10.95 -2.23 -13.34
CA GLY A 102 -12.03 -2.33 -12.36
C GLY A 102 -11.64 -2.99 -11.05
N SER A 103 -12.52 -2.93 -10.06
CA SER A 103 -12.23 -3.29 -8.67
C SER A 103 -11.91 -4.78 -8.44
N ARG A 104 -12.28 -5.67 -9.36
CA ARG A 104 -11.97 -7.12 -9.23
C ARG A 104 -10.51 -7.41 -9.54
N ALA A 105 -9.90 -6.65 -10.44
CA ALA A 105 -8.50 -6.82 -10.84
C ALA A 105 -7.53 -6.13 -9.86
N GLU A 106 -8.01 -5.20 -9.04
CA GLU A 106 -7.19 -4.40 -8.14
C GLU A 106 -6.24 -5.21 -7.24
N PRO A 107 -6.65 -6.31 -6.57
CA PRO A 107 -5.73 -7.09 -5.76
C PRO A 107 -4.61 -7.71 -6.59
N ALA A 108 -4.94 -8.30 -7.75
CA ALA A 108 -3.97 -8.91 -8.64
C ALA A 108 -2.98 -7.87 -9.19
N TYR A 109 -3.47 -6.69 -9.55
CA TYR A 109 -2.65 -5.59 -10.04
C TYR A 109 -1.53 -5.20 -9.05
N PHE A 110 -1.87 -5.03 -7.77
CA PHE A 110 -0.87 -4.72 -6.75
C PHE A 110 0.00 -5.93 -6.40
N ASP A 111 -0.56 -7.12 -6.48
CA ASP A 111 0.17 -8.38 -6.28
C ASP A 111 1.25 -8.56 -7.35
N ASP A 112 0.98 -8.24 -8.61
CA ASP A 112 1.92 -8.35 -9.72
C ASP A 112 3.14 -7.43 -9.58
N VAL A 113 3.00 -6.33 -8.87
CA VAL A 113 4.11 -5.42 -8.55
C VAL A 113 4.72 -5.63 -7.16
N GLY A 114 4.26 -6.62 -6.41
CA GLY A 114 4.77 -6.97 -5.08
C GLY A 114 4.41 -5.98 -3.97
N ILE A 115 3.31 -5.23 -4.13
CA ILE A 115 2.85 -4.24 -3.15
C ILE A 115 1.61 -4.73 -2.41
N GLU A 116 1.65 -4.71 -1.10
CA GLU A 116 0.49 -4.94 -0.23
C GLU A 116 -0.28 -3.62 -0.01
N ALA A 117 -1.00 -3.17 -1.05
CA ALA A 117 -1.60 -1.85 -1.10
C ALA A 117 -2.54 -1.53 0.06
N TYR A 118 -3.30 -2.51 0.57
CA TYR A 118 -4.21 -2.31 1.70
C TYR A 118 -3.45 -2.07 3.01
N HIS A 119 -2.35 -2.77 3.25
CA HIS A 119 -1.49 -2.54 4.41
C HIS A 119 -0.79 -1.19 4.30
N LEU A 120 -0.32 -0.85 3.11
CA LEU A 120 0.30 0.45 2.83
C LEU A 120 -0.66 1.61 3.11
N ALA A 121 -1.92 1.53 2.63
CA ALA A 121 -2.93 2.54 2.88
C ALA A 121 -3.19 2.75 4.39
N VAL A 122 -3.34 1.65 5.15
CA VAL A 122 -3.53 1.73 6.60
C VAL A 122 -2.29 2.31 7.29
N ALA A 123 -1.08 1.99 6.83
CA ALA A 123 0.15 2.55 7.38
C ALA A 123 0.23 4.07 7.16
N TYR A 124 -0.12 4.56 5.97
CA TYR A 124 -0.22 6.00 5.67
C TYR A 124 -1.27 6.69 6.55
N TRP A 125 -2.46 6.10 6.66
CA TRP A 125 -3.51 6.64 7.50
C TRP A 125 -3.07 6.82 8.94
N ASN A 126 -2.45 5.81 9.54
CA ASN A 126 -2.00 5.84 10.93
C ASN A 126 -0.96 6.94 11.20
N LYS A 127 -0.16 7.31 10.20
CA LYS A 127 0.83 8.38 10.31
C LYS A 127 0.26 9.76 10.04
N SER A 128 -0.76 9.84 9.22
CA SER A 128 -1.32 11.09 8.70
C SER A 128 -2.54 11.59 9.46
N TYR A 129 -3.50 10.72 9.79
CA TYR A 129 -4.86 11.11 10.18
C TYR A 129 -4.96 12.07 11.37
N ARG A 130 -4.13 11.90 12.40
CA ARG A 130 -4.14 12.74 13.60
C ARG A 130 -2.87 13.57 13.78
N CYS A 131 -1.96 13.51 12.84
CA CYS A 131 -0.74 14.29 12.90
C CYS A 131 -1.04 15.72 12.48
N LYS A 132 -0.74 16.68 13.38
CA LYS A 132 -0.91 18.12 13.10
C LYS A 132 0.30 18.73 12.38
N ASP A 133 1.43 18.06 12.44
CA ASP A 133 2.67 18.44 11.78
C ASP A 133 2.74 17.77 10.40
N ASP A 134 2.61 18.61 9.35
CA ASP A 134 2.57 18.14 7.97
C ASP A 134 3.91 17.56 7.51
N GLU A 135 5.03 18.19 7.84
CA GLU A 135 6.35 17.73 7.44
C GLU A 135 6.66 16.37 8.06
N ARG A 136 6.44 16.26 9.37
CA ARG A 136 6.63 14.99 10.09
C ARG A 136 5.76 13.88 9.53
N ALA A 137 4.49 14.16 9.24
CA ALA A 137 3.58 13.17 8.67
C ALA A 137 4.07 12.70 7.29
N LEU A 138 4.49 13.63 6.45
CA LEU A 138 5.00 13.34 5.11
C LEU A 138 6.30 12.53 5.16
N ASP A 139 7.22 12.87 6.06
CA ASP A 139 8.48 12.14 6.21
C ASP A 139 8.24 10.70 6.68
N ASP A 140 7.36 10.51 7.66
CA ASP A 140 6.95 9.18 8.10
C ASP A 140 6.30 8.37 6.96
N MET A 141 5.44 9.00 6.16
CA MET A 141 4.79 8.35 5.02
C MET A 141 5.78 8.02 3.90
N ARG A 142 6.74 8.90 3.61
CA ARG A 142 7.83 8.65 2.63
C ARG A 142 8.72 7.50 3.07
N ALA A 143 9.08 7.44 4.36
CA ALA A 143 9.87 6.33 4.91
C ALA A 143 9.13 4.99 4.78
N ILE A 144 7.82 4.96 5.03
CA ILE A 144 6.98 3.78 4.81
C ILE A 144 6.98 3.39 3.34
N GLN A 145 6.76 4.33 2.42
CA GLN A 145 6.75 4.07 0.98
C GLN A 145 8.06 3.45 0.51
N GLU A 146 9.19 4.02 0.95
CA GLU A 146 10.51 3.53 0.61
C GLU A 146 10.73 2.08 1.11
N LEU A 147 10.24 1.75 2.30
CA LEU A 147 10.28 0.40 2.83
C LEU A 147 9.52 -0.59 1.94
N TYR A 148 8.29 -0.25 1.53
CA TYR A 148 7.48 -1.10 0.66
C TYR A 148 8.11 -1.28 -0.72
N HIS A 149 8.65 -0.20 -1.31
CA HIS A 149 9.35 -0.28 -2.60
C HIS A 149 10.59 -1.19 -2.54
N ARG A 150 11.36 -1.14 -1.45
CA ARG A 150 12.52 -2.04 -1.26
C ARG A 150 12.11 -3.50 -1.05
N GLN A 151 10.95 -3.75 -0.46
CA GLN A 151 10.47 -5.11 -0.21
C GLN A 151 9.79 -5.74 -1.42
N ALA A 152 9.28 -4.96 -2.37
CA ALA A 152 8.55 -5.46 -3.52
C ALA A 152 9.30 -6.53 -4.32
N PRO A 153 10.60 -6.38 -4.69
CA PRO A 153 11.34 -7.41 -5.40
C PRO A 153 11.47 -8.71 -4.61
N LEU A 154 11.60 -8.63 -3.29
CA LEU A 154 11.68 -9.82 -2.42
C LEU A 154 10.35 -10.56 -2.36
N ILE A 155 9.24 -9.83 -2.27
CA ILE A 155 7.88 -10.41 -2.30
C ILE A 155 7.64 -11.15 -3.60
N LEU A 156 7.99 -10.55 -4.74
CA LEU A 156 7.86 -11.17 -6.05
C LEU A 156 8.72 -12.42 -6.17
N TRP A 157 9.97 -12.38 -5.70
CA TRP A 157 10.85 -13.53 -5.68
C TRP A 157 10.30 -14.69 -4.84
N GLN A 158 9.79 -14.41 -3.63
CA GLN A 158 9.19 -15.41 -2.76
C GLN A 158 7.96 -16.07 -3.38
N ARG A 159 7.10 -15.29 -4.06
CA ARG A 159 5.94 -15.81 -4.79
C ARG A 159 6.34 -16.73 -5.93
N ALA A 160 7.34 -16.34 -6.72
CA ALA A 160 7.87 -17.17 -7.79
C ALA A 160 8.41 -18.52 -7.30
N GLN A 161 9.02 -18.58 -6.11
CA GLN A 161 9.49 -19.83 -5.50
C GLN A 161 8.35 -20.73 -5.03
N LYS A 162 7.24 -20.16 -4.54
CA LYS A 162 6.05 -20.96 -4.13
C LYS A 162 5.38 -21.65 -5.30
N VAL A 163 5.32 -21.00 -6.47
CA VAL A 163 4.71 -21.56 -7.69
C VAL A 163 5.56 -22.71 -8.25
N ARG A 164 6.87 -22.72 -8.03
CA ARG A 164 7.81 -23.75 -8.53
C ARG A 164 7.94 -24.99 -7.64
N ARG A 165 7.29 -25.04 -6.49
CA ARG A 165 7.26 -26.24 -5.66
C ARG A 165 6.11 -27.13 -6.13
N PRO A 166 6.41 -28.38 -6.58
CA PRO A 166 5.39 -29.35 -7.00
C PRO A 166 4.48 -29.73 -5.86
#